data_c13741259572543573045f13934dac45
#
_entry.id   c13741259572543573045f13934dac45
#
_cell.length_a   1.000
_cell.length_b   1.000
_cell.length_c   1.000
_cell.angle_alpha   90.00
_cell.angle_beta   90.00
_cell.angle_gamma   90.00
#
_symmetry.space_group_name_H-M   'P 1'
#
loop_
_entity.id
_entity.type
_entity.pdbx_description
1 polymer ?
#
loop_
_entity_poly.entity_id
_entity_poly.type
_entity_poly.pdbx_seq_one_letter_code
_entity_poly.pdbx_strand_id
1 'polypeptide(L)'
;STTVGRCLFFEIMPQELDFEEVNKTFKKKDILKLIYKVYRDFGLKESVLFADNLMYLGFEYSTASGASIGVNDFEIPDDKNEIISRAESEVKNIEQQFESGLLTKGEKYNKIIDIWSRTNEKVASSMMKALGDKVEVDKNGNEEVIPSFNSVFMYADSGARGSAAQIRQLSLIHI
;
A
#
# COMPACT_ATOMS: atom_id res chain seq x y z
N SER A 1 -14.54 21.29 1.11
CA SER A 1 -13.66 21.07 2.26
C SER A 1 -12.25 20.76 1.78
N THR A 2 -11.22 21.18 2.53
CA THR A 2 -9.81 20.95 2.21
C THR A 2 -9.02 20.65 3.48
N THR A 3 -7.73 20.33 3.34
CA THR A 3 -6.80 20.10 4.45
C THR A 3 -5.63 21.07 4.37
N VAL A 4 -4.98 21.32 5.51
CA VAL A 4 -3.79 22.20 5.58
C VAL A 4 -2.70 21.72 4.62
N GLY A 5 -2.46 20.41 4.53
CA GLY A 5 -1.45 19.86 3.60
C GLY A 5 -1.76 20.16 2.13
N ARG A 6 -3.04 20.22 1.72
CA ARG A 6 -3.41 20.60 0.34
C ARG A 6 -3.18 22.09 0.07
N CYS A 7 -3.37 22.94 1.06
CA CYS A 7 -3.07 24.37 0.94
C CYS A 7 -1.55 24.59 0.79
N LEU A 8 -0.75 23.93 1.64
CA LEU A 8 0.72 23.99 1.53
C LEU A 8 1.23 23.44 0.21
N PHE A 9 0.61 22.37 -0.27
CA PHE A 9 0.94 21.80 -1.59
C PHE A 9 0.57 22.76 -2.73
N PHE A 10 -0.55 23.50 -2.58
CA PHE A 10 -0.96 24.49 -3.59
C PHE A 10 -0.02 25.71 -3.67
N GLU A 11 0.60 26.11 -2.55
CA GLU A 11 1.56 27.24 -2.54
C GLU A 11 2.76 27.05 -3.47
N ILE A 12 3.18 25.80 -3.72
CA ILE A 12 4.30 25.49 -4.60
C ILE A 12 3.91 25.32 -6.07
N MET A 13 2.62 25.42 -6.38
CA MET A 13 2.10 25.28 -7.75
C MET A 13 2.30 26.53 -8.58
N PRO A 14 2.35 26.40 -9.92
CA PRO A 14 2.20 27.55 -10.81
C PRO A 14 0.90 28.31 -10.52
N GLN A 15 0.96 29.64 -10.49
CA GLN A 15 -0.17 30.51 -10.07
C GLN A 15 -1.44 30.38 -10.93
N GLU A 16 -1.30 29.87 -12.14
CA GLU A 16 -2.41 29.73 -13.10
C GLU A 16 -3.14 28.38 -12.97
N LEU A 17 -2.68 27.48 -12.05
CA LEU A 17 -3.33 26.20 -11.83
C LEU A 17 -4.52 26.34 -10.86
N ASP A 18 -5.65 25.71 -11.18
CA ASP A 18 -6.83 25.77 -10.33
C ASP A 18 -6.62 24.92 -9.07
N PHE A 19 -7.04 25.46 -7.91
CA PHE A 19 -7.00 24.74 -6.62
C PHE A 19 -7.80 23.44 -6.63
N GLU A 20 -8.92 23.38 -7.34
CA GLU A 20 -9.75 22.15 -7.40
C GLU A 20 -9.00 20.95 -7.98
N GLU A 21 -8.02 21.19 -8.85
CA GLU A 21 -7.19 20.10 -9.40
C GLU A 21 -6.27 19.46 -8.34
N VAL A 22 -5.94 20.22 -7.30
CA VAL A 22 -5.04 19.83 -6.22
C VAL A 22 -5.78 19.40 -4.97
N ASN A 23 -7.07 19.74 -4.87
CA ASN A 23 -7.91 19.44 -3.71
C ASN A 23 -8.32 17.96 -3.62
N LYS A 24 -7.36 17.07 -3.73
CA LYS A 24 -7.53 15.60 -3.62
C LYS A 24 -6.33 14.95 -2.96
N THR A 25 -6.44 13.68 -2.62
CA THR A 25 -5.31 12.90 -2.12
C THR A 25 -4.43 12.47 -3.29
N PHE A 26 -3.14 12.79 -3.20
CA PHE A 26 -2.15 12.44 -4.22
C PHE A 26 -1.35 11.21 -3.80
N LYS A 27 -1.25 10.25 -4.71
CA LYS A 27 -0.31 9.13 -4.65
C LYS A 27 0.80 9.35 -5.68
N LYS A 28 1.85 8.56 -5.62
CA LYS A 28 3.01 8.67 -6.56
C LYS A 28 2.60 8.81 -8.02
N LYS A 29 1.62 8.02 -8.48
CA LYS A 29 1.14 8.08 -9.87
C LYS A 29 0.46 9.40 -10.21
N ASP A 30 -0.24 10.00 -9.25
CA ASP A 30 -0.94 11.27 -9.47
C ASP A 30 0.03 12.44 -9.50
N ILE A 31 1.09 12.39 -8.68
CA ILE A 31 2.19 13.37 -8.73
C ILE A 31 2.88 13.33 -10.09
N LEU A 32 3.17 12.13 -10.63
CA LEU A 32 3.77 12.01 -11.97
C LEU A 32 2.87 12.63 -13.06
N LYS A 33 1.56 12.39 -13.00
CA LYS A 33 0.61 13.00 -13.93
C LYS A 33 0.57 14.53 -13.80
N LEU A 34 0.66 15.02 -12.57
CA LEU A 34 0.66 16.46 -12.30
C LEU A 34 1.92 17.14 -12.84
N ILE A 35 3.10 16.57 -12.61
CA ILE A 35 4.37 17.06 -13.17
C ILE A 35 4.29 17.09 -14.70
N TYR A 36 3.76 16.04 -15.32
CA TYR A 36 3.58 16.00 -16.76
C TYR A 36 2.60 17.07 -17.27
N LYS A 37 1.50 17.34 -16.52
CA LYS A 37 0.57 18.40 -16.83
C LYS A 37 1.25 19.78 -16.76
N VAL A 38 1.97 20.06 -15.68
CA VAL A 38 2.72 21.31 -15.50
C VAL A 38 3.73 21.49 -16.65
N TYR A 39 4.44 20.44 -17.03
CA TYR A 39 5.37 20.49 -18.16
C TYR A 39 4.67 20.85 -19.48
N ARG A 40 3.52 20.26 -19.74
CA ARG A 40 2.80 20.48 -20.99
C ARG A 40 2.14 21.87 -21.07
N ASP A 41 1.59 22.34 -19.97
CA ASP A 41 0.78 23.55 -19.94
C ASP A 41 1.63 24.82 -19.67
N PHE A 42 2.71 24.71 -18.88
CA PHE A 42 3.57 25.84 -18.44
C PHE A 42 5.03 25.74 -18.94
N GLY A 43 5.42 24.62 -19.52
CA GLY A 43 6.75 24.41 -20.10
C GLY A 43 7.81 23.90 -19.12
N LEU A 44 9.02 23.74 -19.64
CA LEU A 44 10.13 23.06 -18.95
C LEU A 44 10.56 23.79 -17.66
N LYS A 45 10.69 25.12 -17.72
CA LYS A 45 11.19 25.92 -16.59
C LYS A 45 10.29 25.78 -15.36
N GLU A 46 8.99 25.98 -15.54
CA GLU A 46 8.01 25.90 -14.45
C GLU A 46 7.91 24.46 -13.91
N SER A 47 8.04 23.46 -14.78
CA SER A 47 8.05 22.05 -14.36
C SER A 47 9.26 21.72 -13.48
N VAL A 48 10.45 22.23 -13.79
CA VAL A 48 11.66 22.02 -12.97
C VAL A 48 11.52 22.73 -11.62
N LEU A 49 11.09 23.99 -11.62
CA LEU A 49 10.87 24.74 -10.37
C LEU A 49 9.83 24.06 -9.47
N PHE A 50 8.74 23.62 -10.07
CA PHE A 50 7.72 22.87 -9.34
C PHE A 50 8.27 21.55 -8.74
N ALA A 51 9.03 20.78 -9.52
CA ALA A 51 9.62 19.53 -9.05
C ALA A 51 10.61 19.75 -7.90
N ASP A 52 11.44 20.79 -7.97
CA ASP A 52 12.37 21.15 -6.91
C ASP A 52 11.63 21.59 -5.64
N ASN A 53 10.64 22.46 -5.76
CA ASN A 53 9.83 22.92 -4.64
C ASN A 53 9.09 21.76 -3.97
N LEU A 54 8.56 20.82 -4.78
CA LEU A 54 7.89 19.62 -4.29
C LEU A 54 8.85 18.72 -3.49
N MET A 55 10.08 18.57 -3.98
CA MET A 55 11.11 17.78 -3.29
C MET A 55 11.45 18.40 -1.93
N TYR A 56 11.69 19.70 -1.87
CA TYR A 56 12.02 20.41 -0.64
C TYR A 56 10.85 20.39 0.36
N LEU A 57 9.64 20.64 -0.09
CA LEU A 57 8.43 20.52 0.72
C LEU A 57 8.31 19.10 1.32
N GLY A 58 8.56 18.08 0.49
CA GLY A 58 8.56 16.69 0.93
C GLY A 58 9.61 16.39 1.99
N PHE A 59 10.83 16.89 1.85
CA PHE A 59 11.91 16.72 2.84
C PHE A 59 11.58 17.39 4.16
N GLU A 60 11.08 18.63 4.13
CA GLU A 60 10.72 19.40 5.30
C GLU A 60 9.64 18.69 6.12
N TYR A 61 8.51 18.39 5.50
CA TYR A 61 7.38 17.77 6.21
C TYR A 61 7.61 16.29 6.56
N SER A 62 8.38 15.55 5.77
CA SER A 62 8.81 14.20 6.16
C SER A 62 9.68 14.22 7.41
N THR A 63 10.57 15.19 7.53
CA THR A 63 11.40 15.38 8.72
C THR A 63 10.57 15.82 9.92
N ALA A 64 9.67 16.79 9.73
CA ALA A 64 8.81 17.31 10.79
C ALA A 64 7.81 16.27 11.31
N SER A 65 7.36 15.34 10.46
CA SER A 65 6.43 14.27 10.86
C SER A 65 7.02 13.28 11.84
N GLY A 66 8.35 13.10 11.87
CA GLY A 66 9.04 12.13 12.72
C GLY A 66 8.63 10.67 12.44
N ALA A 67 8.06 10.39 11.27
CA ALA A 67 7.59 9.05 10.93
C ALA A 67 8.76 8.05 10.91
N SER A 68 8.62 6.97 11.68
CA SER A 68 9.60 5.89 11.79
C SER A 68 8.91 4.54 11.58
N ILE A 69 9.69 3.51 11.32
CA ILE A 69 9.19 2.13 11.15
C ILE A 69 9.90 1.26 12.18
N GLY A 70 9.11 0.59 13.02
CA GLY A 70 9.55 -0.44 13.93
C GLY A 70 9.03 -1.83 13.53
N VAL A 71 9.56 -2.87 14.15
CA VAL A 71 9.09 -4.25 13.91
C VAL A 71 7.63 -4.42 14.31
N ASN A 72 7.19 -3.71 15.35
CA ASN A 72 5.84 -3.77 15.86
C ASN A 72 4.79 -3.11 14.94
N ASP A 73 5.24 -2.32 13.95
CA ASP A 73 4.33 -1.70 12.97
C ASP A 73 3.86 -2.68 11.90
N PHE A 74 4.48 -3.88 11.83
CA PHE A 74 4.05 -4.98 10.99
C PHE A 74 3.01 -5.82 11.72
N GLU A 75 1.76 -5.39 11.69
CA GLU A 75 0.66 -6.15 12.26
C GLU A 75 0.38 -7.40 11.43
N ILE A 76 0.30 -8.55 12.11
CA ILE A 76 -0.03 -9.83 11.47
C ILE A 76 -1.55 -9.98 11.52
N PRO A 77 -2.24 -10.17 10.39
CA PRO A 77 -3.69 -10.33 10.39
C PRO A 77 -4.11 -11.63 11.09
N ASP A 78 -5.20 -11.57 11.84
CA ASP A 78 -5.70 -12.70 12.63
C ASP A 78 -6.11 -13.92 11.78
N ASP A 79 -6.57 -13.68 10.56
CA ASP A 79 -7.00 -14.69 9.60
C ASP A 79 -5.85 -15.39 8.86
N LYS A 80 -4.58 -14.97 9.08
CA LYS A 80 -3.40 -15.55 8.42
C LYS A 80 -3.34 -17.08 8.60
N ASN A 81 -3.48 -17.56 9.84
CA ASN A 81 -3.38 -18.98 10.14
C ASN A 81 -4.49 -19.80 9.46
N GLU A 82 -5.69 -19.25 9.36
CA GLU A 82 -6.81 -19.89 8.67
C GLU A 82 -6.56 -19.99 7.16
N ILE A 83 -6.07 -18.91 6.55
CA ILE A 83 -5.72 -18.86 5.12
C ILE A 83 -4.65 -19.91 4.80
N ILE A 84 -3.61 -20.01 5.63
CA ILE A 84 -2.50 -20.96 5.44
C ILE A 84 -3.01 -22.40 5.61
N SER A 85 -3.76 -22.72 6.68
CA SER A 85 -4.28 -24.07 6.93
C SER A 85 -5.19 -24.57 5.80
N ARG A 86 -5.97 -23.68 5.18
CA ARG A 86 -6.76 -24.00 3.98
C ARG A 86 -5.86 -24.37 2.81
N ALA A 87 -4.80 -23.59 2.57
CA ALA A 87 -3.85 -23.86 1.50
C ALA A 87 -3.12 -25.18 1.69
N GLU A 88 -2.67 -25.49 2.91
CA GLU A 88 -2.03 -26.75 3.25
C GLU A 88 -2.96 -27.95 3.01
N SER A 89 -4.25 -27.81 3.35
CA SER A 89 -5.25 -28.83 3.09
C SER A 89 -5.46 -29.07 1.58
N GLU A 90 -5.48 -28.00 0.77
CA GLU A 90 -5.54 -28.09 -0.68
C GLU A 90 -4.29 -28.76 -1.25
N VAL A 91 -3.09 -28.40 -0.78
CA VAL A 91 -1.82 -29.03 -1.20
C VAL A 91 -1.83 -30.52 -0.87
N LYS A 92 -2.25 -30.91 0.34
CA LYS A 92 -2.35 -32.31 0.75
C LYS A 92 -3.30 -33.11 -0.13
N ASN A 93 -4.41 -32.52 -0.56
CA ASN A 93 -5.32 -33.16 -1.51
C ASN A 93 -4.65 -33.38 -2.88
N ILE A 94 -3.89 -32.39 -3.38
CA ILE A 94 -3.13 -32.55 -4.63
C ILE A 94 -2.06 -33.65 -4.51
N GLU A 95 -1.42 -33.76 -3.36
CA GLU A 95 -0.45 -34.85 -3.09
C GLU A 95 -1.10 -36.22 -3.11
N GLN A 96 -2.26 -36.39 -2.49
CA GLN A 96 -3.01 -37.62 -2.54
C GLN A 96 -3.46 -38.00 -3.96
N GLN A 97 -3.89 -37.03 -4.76
CA GLN A 97 -4.22 -37.24 -6.18
C GLN A 97 -3.00 -37.70 -6.98
N PHE A 98 -1.84 -37.15 -6.71
CA PHE A 98 -0.60 -37.58 -7.34
C PHE A 98 -0.19 -39.02 -6.94
N GLU A 99 -0.25 -39.34 -5.67
CA GLU A 99 0.02 -40.71 -5.15
C GLU A 99 -0.94 -41.74 -5.71
N SER A 100 -2.17 -41.35 -5.97
CA SER A 100 -3.19 -42.20 -6.61
C SER A 100 -3.00 -42.33 -8.14
N GLY A 101 -1.98 -41.70 -8.71
CA GLY A 101 -1.70 -41.76 -10.15
C GLY A 101 -2.62 -40.89 -11.03
N LEU A 102 -3.43 -40.02 -10.42
CA LEU A 102 -4.37 -39.14 -11.13
C LEU A 102 -3.71 -37.92 -11.74
N LEU A 103 -2.51 -37.56 -11.29
CA LEU A 103 -1.78 -36.37 -11.72
C LEU A 103 -0.36 -36.75 -12.14
N THR A 104 0.14 -36.04 -13.14
CA THR A 104 1.56 -36.09 -13.51
C THR A 104 2.38 -35.19 -12.56
N LYS A 105 3.71 -35.42 -12.52
CA LYS A 105 4.64 -34.62 -11.71
C LYS A 105 4.58 -33.11 -12.07
N GLY A 106 4.42 -32.80 -13.37
CA GLY A 106 4.32 -31.41 -13.83
C GLY A 106 3.01 -30.76 -13.40
N GLU A 107 1.90 -31.49 -13.49
CA GLU A 107 0.58 -30.98 -13.04
C GLU A 107 0.56 -30.74 -11.53
N LYS A 108 1.10 -31.68 -10.71
CA LYS A 108 1.25 -31.51 -9.27
C LYS A 108 2.01 -30.21 -8.99
N TYR A 109 3.17 -30.03 -9.59
CA TYR A 109 4.02 -28.85 -9.39
C TYR A 109 3.29 -27.54 -9.73
N ASN A 110 2.65 -27.47 -10.88
CA ASN A 110 1.93 -26.27 -11.30
C ASN A 110 0.73 -25.96 -10.39
N LYS A 111 -0.03 -26.97 -9.99
CA LYS A 111 -1.17 -26.80 -9.05
C LYS A 111 -0.72 -26.30 -7.69
N ILE A 112 0.36 -26.83 -7.15
CA ILE A 112 0.90 -26.38 -5.84
C ILE A 112 1.38 -24.93 -5.92
N ILE A 113 2.09 -24.54 -6.99
CA ILE A 113 2.51 -23.15 -7.19
C ILE A 113 1.29 -22.22 -7.29
N ASP A 114 0.26 -22.60 -8.00
CA ASP A 114 -0.96 -21.81 -8.14
C ASP A 114 -1.67 -21.61 -6.78
N ILE A 115 -1.77 -22.67 -5.98
CA ILE A 115 -2.32 -22.60 -4.61
C ILE A 115 -1.54 -21.58 -3.78
N TRP A 116 -0.21 -21.70 -3.73
CA TRP A 116 0.62 -20.80 -2.94
C TRP A 116 0.63 -19.37 -3.47
N SER A 117 0.58 -19.16 -4.78
CA SER A 117 0.47 -17.84 -5.40
C SER A 117 -0.81 -17.12 -4.96
N ARG A 118 -1.96 -17.81 -5.06
CA ARG A 118 -3.26 -17.27 -4.62
C ARG A 118 -3.32 -17.03 -3.11
N THR A 119 -2.72 -17.92 -2.34
CA THR A 119 -2.63 -17.78 -0.88
C THR A 119 -1.81 -16.57 -0.49
N ASN A 120 -0.66 -16.36 -1.14
CA ASN A 120 0.17 -15.19 -0.96
C ASN A 120 -0.56 -13.87 -1.25
N GLU A 121 -1.38 -13.84 -2.30
CA GLU A 121 -2.18 -12.64 -2.63
C GLU A 121 -3.26 -12.38 -1.57
N LYS A 122 -3.92 -13.43 -1.08
CA LYS A 122 -4.92 -13.31 -0.01
C LYS A 122 -4.31 -12.79 1.29
N VAL A 123 -3.17 -13.36 1.72
CA VAL A 123 -2.47 -12.90 2.93
C VAL A 123 -2.02 -11.44 2.77
N ALA A 124 -1.47 -11.05 1.61
CA ALA A 124 -1.07 -9.67 1.35
C ALA A 124 -2.26 -8.71 1.41
N SER A 125 -3.39 -9.09 0.83
CA SER A 125 -4.61 -8.27 0.84
C SER A 125 -5.17 -8.12 2.26
N SER A 126 -5.24 -9.21 3.02
CA SER A 126 -5.70 -9.18 4.41
C SER A 126 -4.80 -8.31 5.28
N MET A 127 -3.48 -8.45 5.13
CA MET A 127 -2.51 -7.64 5.87
C MET A 127 -2.63 -6.14 5.54
N MET A 128 -2.72 -5.78 4.25
CA MET A 128 -2.89 -4.38 3.85
C MET A 128 -4.20 -3.79 4.38
N LYS A 129 -5.25 -4.61 4.51
CA LYS A 129 -6.50 -4.20 5.12
C LYS A 129 -6.34 -4.00 6.64
N ALA A 130 -5.72 -4.96 7.33
CA ALA A 130 -5.48 -4.86 8.78
C ALA A 130 -4.60 -3.65 9.15
N LEU A 131 -3.59 -3.34 8.33
CA LEU A 131 -2.72 -2.17 8.52
C LEU A 131 -3.43 -0.84 8.20
N GLY A 132 -4.38 -0.85 7.26
CA GLY A 132 -5.04 0.35 6.73
C GLY A 132 -6.25 0.80 7.54
N ASP A 133 -6.95 -0.12 8.16
CA ASP A 133 -8.22 0.11 8.84
C ASP A 133 -8.06 -0.10 10.35
N LYS A 134 -8.28 0.94 11.15
CA LYS A 134 -8.44 0.82 12.60
C LYS A 134 -9.89 0.99 12.97
N VAL A 135 -10.40 0.07 13.78
CA VAL A 135 -11.71 0.19 14.38
C VAL A 135 -11.55 0.92 15.71
N GLU A 136 -12.06 2.14 15.79
CA GLU A 136 -12.16 2.87 17.05
C GLU A 136 -13.61 2.88 17.51
N VAL A 137 -13.79 2.71 18.82
CA VAL A 137 -15.12 2.79 19.45
C VAL A 137 -15.34 4.23 19.89
N ASP A 138 -16.33 4.90 19.30
CA ASP A 138 -16.74 6.26 19.68
C ASP A 138 -17.25 6.27 21.15
N LYS A 139 -17.30 7.47 21.74
CA LYS A 139 -17.81 7.68 23.11
C LYS A 139 -19.23 7.14 23.32
N ASN A 140 -19.97 6.90 22.26
CA ASN A 140 -21.32 6.36 22.25
C ASN A 140 -21.36 4.82 22.10
N GLY A 141 -20.21 4.13 22.00
CA GLY A 141 -20.11 2.68 21.82
C GLY A 141 -20.29 2.20 20.38
N ASN A 142 -20.32 3.11 19.39
CA ASN A 142 -20.38 2.73 17.98
C ASN A 142 -18.95 2.48 17.45
N GLU A 143 -18.79 1.41 16.68
CA GLU A 143 -17.55 1.12 15.96
C GLU A 143 -17.46 2.00 14.70
N GLU A 144 -16.42 2.81 14.62
CA GLU A 144 -16.09 3.61 13.43
C GLU A 144 -14.75 3.15 12.84
N VAL A 145 -14.73 2.89 11.54
CA VAL A 145 -13.50 2.53 10.84
C VAL A 145 -12.75 3.80 10.48
N ILE A 146 -11.62 4.02 11.12
CA ILE A 146 -10.76 5.18 10.90
C ILE A 146 -9.52 4.76 10.12
N PRO A 147 -9.05 5.56 9.14
CA PRO A 147 -7.80 5.29 8.45
C PRO A 147 -6.64 5.22 9.44
N SER A 148 -5.88 4.14 9.38
CA SER A 148 -4.72 3.93 10.26
C SER A 148 -3.58 4.89 9.92
N PHE A 149 -2.92 5.45 10.94
CA PHE A 149 -1.67 6.20 10.81
C PHE A 149 -0.43 5.30 10.89
N ASN A 150 -0.57 4.01 10.61
CA ASN A 150 0.57 3.10 10.57
C ASN A 150 1.55 3.54 9.48
N SER A 151 2.81 3.77 9.87
CA SER A 151 3.85 4.28 8.97
C SER A 151 4.12 3.34 7.79
N VAL A 152 4.09 2.02 8.01
CA VAL A 152 4.29 1.00 6.96
C VAL A 152 3.18 1.09 5.91
N PHE A 153 1.92 1.21 6.37
CA PHE A 153 0.78 1.36 5.48
C PHE A 153 0.86 2.66 4.68
N MET A 154 1.14 3.79 5.34
CA MET A 154 1.23 5.09 4.67
C MET A 154 2.30 5.11 3.58
N TYR A 155 3.49 4.53 3.83
CA TYR A 155 4.55 4.46 2.82
C TYR A 155 4.19 3.57 1.63
N ALA A 156 3.56 2.43 1.88
CA ALA A 156 3.17 1.51 0.82
C ALA A 156 1.99 2.02 -0.01
N ASP A 157 0.94 2.54 0.64
CA ASP A 157 -0.26 3.03 -0.02
C ASP A 157 0.01 4.28 -0.85
N SER A 158 0.81 5.21 -0.33
CA SER A 158 1.23 6.41 -1.07
C SER A 158 2.16 6.08 -2.25
N GLY A 159 2.86 4.95 -2.20
CA GLY A 159 3.90 4.56 -3.15
C GLY A 159 5.23 5.29 -2.95
N ALA A 160 5.42 5.94 -1.79
CA ALA A 160 6.67 6.63 -1.45
C ALA A 160 7.82 5.64 -1.26
N ARG A 161 7.59 4.57 -0.50
CA ARG A 161 8.59 3.53 -0.24
C ARG A 161 7.92 2.19 0.06
N GLY A 162 8.50 1.12 -0.48
CA GLY A 162 7.95 -0.22 -0.34
C GLY A 162 6.78 -0.48 -1.30
N SER A 163 6.49 -1.75 -1.48
CA SER A 163 5.33 -2.23 -2.22
C SER A 163 4.60 -3.27 -1.37
N ALA A 164 3.33 -3.53 -1.66
CA ALA A 164 2.59 -4.60 -0.99
C ALA A 164 3.32 -5.95 -1.06
N ALA A 165 4.05 -6.22 -2.16
CA ALA A 165 4.86 -7.41 -2.31
C ALA A 165 6.05 -7.46 -1.34
N GLN A 166 6.73 -6.33 -1.11
CA GLN A 166 7.84 -6.25 -0.16
C GLN A 166 7.37 -6.37 1.28
N ILE A 167 6.26 -5.73 1.64
CA ILE A 167 5.66 -5.86 2.96
C ILE A 167 5.22 -7.30 3.21
N ARG A 168 4.61 -7.96 2.21
CA ARG A 168 4.27 -9.38 2.25
C ARG A 168 5.49 -10.26 2.56
N GLN A 169 6.63 -10.02 1.90
CA GLN A 169 7.85 -10.78 2.16
C GLN A 169 8.29 -10.67 3.62
N LEU A 170 8.27 -9.47 4.18
CA LEU A 170 8.63 -9.25 5.59
C LEU A 170 7.65 -9.94 6.55
N SER A 171 6.36 -9.91 6.24
CA SER A 171 5.32 -10.59 7.02
C SER A 171 5.40 -12.12 6.93
N LEU A 172 5.88 -12.68 5.82
CA LEU A 172 6.03 -14.12 5.63
C LEU A 172 7.29 -14.70 6.28
N ILE A 173 8.35 -13.89 6.46
CA ILE A 173 9.60 -14.33 7.11
C ILE A 173 9.39 -14.68 8.59
N HIS A 174 8.34 -14.16 9.21
CA HIS A 174 7.97 -14.46 10.60
C HIS A 174 6.98 -15.65 10.74
N ILE A 175 6.95 -16.52 9.74
CA ILE A 175 6.21 -17.79 9.78
C ILE A 175 7.08 -18.91 10.33
#